data_529bcd83dc65469c9772a6cdd62e717c
#
_entry.id   529bcd83dc65469c9772a6cdd62e717c
#
_cell.length_a   1.000
_cell.length_b   1.000
_cell.length_c   1.000
_cell.angle_alpha   90.00
_cell.angle_beta   90.00
_cell.angle_gamma   90.00
#
_symmetry.space_group_name_H-M   'P 1'
#
loop_
_entity.id
_entity.type
_entity.pdbx_description
1 polymer ?
#
loop_
_entity_poly.entity_id
_entity_poly.type
_entity_poly.pdbx_seq_one_letter_code
_entity_poly.pdbx_strand_id
1 'polypeptide(L)'
;MKEAKVLFIAQEITPYLPESEIANICRNLPQGIQDRGHEIRTFMPKYGSINERRNQLHEVIRLSGMNLIIDDTDHPLIIKVASIQSARMQVYFIDNDDYFQRNADGVVDEDMRPDNDERSIFFVRGVMETVKKLRWTPDIIHCHGWITALTPLYIKKSYAEDPFRDAKVIYSLYDNGFKTPFDPNFAAKLKLEGIQDTDIPFAVGESIDPVVLNKLAIQYSDGVIQASRDINSE
;
A
#
# COMPACT_ATOMS: atom_id res chain seq x y z
N MET A 1 16.13 -21.97 -10.45
CA MET A 1 16.18 -20.57 -9.99
C MET A 1 16.16 -20.60 -8.47
N LYS A 2 16.87 -19.69 -7.78
CA LYS A 2 16.75 -19.57 -6.32
C LYS A 2 15.34 -19.07 -6.00
N GLU A 3 14.69 -19.68 -5.00
CA GLU A 3 13.40 -19.21 -4.49
C GLU A 3 13.55 -17.78 -3.97
N ALA A 4 12.67 -16.89 -4.40
CA ALA A 4 12.61 -15.52 -3.93
C ALA A 4 11.32 -15.29 -3.12
N LYS A 5 11.38 -14.36 -2.17
CA LYS A 5 10.24 -13.91 -1.38
C LYS A 5 9.76 -12.57 -1.90
N VAL A 6 8.52 -12.52 -2.41
CA VAL A 6 7.96 -11.33 -3.03
C VAL A 6 6.78 -10.80 -2.22
N LEU A 7 6.91 -9.57 -1.74
CA LEU A 7 5.84 -8.83 -1.08
C LEU A 7 5.09 -8.01 -2.13
N PHE A 8 3.81 -8.29 -2.31
CA PHE A 8 2.92 -7.48 -3.14
C PHE A 8 2.11 -6.53 -2.26
N ILE A 9 2.19 -5.25 -2.55
CA ILE A 9 1.40 -4.21 -1.90
C ILE A 9 0.49 -3.62 -2.97
N ALA A 10 -0.81 -3.85 -2.86
CA ALA A 10 -1.77 -3.58 -3.91
C ALA A 10 -2.84 -2.60 -3.44
N GLN A 11 -3.20 -1.67 -4.31
CA GLN A 11 -4.35 -0.79 -4.09
C GLN A 11 -5.66 -1.57 -4.20
N GLU A 12 -5.77 -2.48 -5.16
CA GLU A 12 -6.99 -3.21 -5.49
C GLU A 12 -6.67 -4.66 -5.87
N ILE A 13 -7.55 -5.58 -5.51
CA ILE A 13 -7.44 -7.00 -5.90
C ILE A 13 -8.82 -7.59 -6.15
N THR A 14 -9.03 -8.21 -7.32
CA THR A 14 -10.19 -9.06 -7.60
C THR A 14 -10.08 -10.38 -6.80
N PRO A 15 -11.13 -10.91 -6.17
CA PRO A 15 -12.55 -10.54 -6.29
C PRO A 15 -13.07 -9.60 -5.20
N TYR A 16 -12.21 -9.01 -4.37
CA TYR A 16 -12.64 -8.17 -3.25
C TYR A 16 -13.21 -6.84 -3.72
N LEU A 17 -12.70 -6.33 -4.82
CA LEU A 17 -13.18 -5.13 -5.50
C LEU A 17 -13.58 -5.46 -6.94
N PRO A 18 -14.36 -4.58 -7.60
CA PRO A 18 -14.69 -4.71 -9.03
C PRO A 18 -13.44 -4.86 -9.90
N GLU A 19 -13.63 -5.39 -11.09
CA GLU A 19 -12.55 -5.51 -12.08
C GLU A 19 -12.02 -4.13 -12.48
N SER A 20 -10.71 -3.99 -12.40
CA SER A 20 -9.93 -2.87 -12.90
C SER A 20 -8.60 -3.41 -13.42
N GLU A 21 -7.82 -2.56 -14.09
CA GLU A 21 -6.48 -2.94 -14.55
C GLU A 21 -5.60 -3.39 -13.37
N ILE A 22 -5.56 -2.59 -12.29
CA ILE A 22 -4.81 -2.90 -11.07
C ILE A 22 -5.35 -4.18 -10.43
N ALA A 23 -6.66 -4.28 -10.21
CA ALA A 23 -7.27 -5.40 -9.53
C ALA A 23 -7.00 -6.73 -10.22
N ASN A 24 -7.03 -6.75 -11.56
CA ASN A 24 -6.75 -7.94 -12.38
C ASN A 24 -5.27 -8.30 -12.37
N ILE A 25 -4.37 -7.32 -12.48
CA ILE A 25 -2.92 -7.56 -12.40
C ILE A 25 -2.56 -8.08 -11.00
N CYS A 26 -3.04 -7.44 -9.95
CA CYS A 26 -2.74 -7.83 -8.56
C CYS A 26 -3.38 -9.16 -8.15
N ARG A 27 -4.39 -9.63 -8.90
CA ARG A 27 -4.94 -10.98 -8.76
C ARG A 27 -4.08 -12.04 -9.44
N ASN A 28 -3.59 -11.75 -10.63
CA ASN A 28 -2.96 -12.76 -11.50
C ASN A 28 -1.44 -12.82 -11.37
N LEU A 29 -0.77 -11.67 -11.22
CA LEU A 29 0.69 -11.61 -11.14
C LEU A 29 1.25 -12.34 -9.90
N PRO A 30 0.74 -12.13 -8.68
CA PRO A 30 1.22 -12.86 -7.50
C PRO A 30 1.04 -14.37 -7.65
N GLN A 31 -0.09 -14.82 -8.18
CA GLN A 31 -0.32 -16.23 -8.47
C GLN A 31 0.70 -16.77 -9.46
N GLY A 32 0.95 -16.07 -10.56
CA GLY A 32 1.93 -16.50 -11.55
C GLY A 32 3.37 -16.57 -11.01
N ILE A 33 3.71 -15.73 -10.06
CA ILE A 33 5.00 -15.77 -9.35
C ILE A 33 5.06 -16.98 -8.40
N GLN A 34 3.98 -17.21 -7.63
CA GLN A 34 3.85 -18.38 -6.77
C GLN A 34 3.93 -19.69 -7.55
N ASP A 35 3.25 -19.78 -8.68
CA ASP A 35 3.25 -20.97 -9.54
C ASP A 35 4.65 -21.31 -10.13
N ARG A 36 5.55 -20.32 -10.13
CA ARG A 36 6.97 -20.49 -10.51
C ARG A 36 7.88 -20.87 -9.34
N GLY A 37 7.31 -21.16 -8.18
CA GLY A 37 8.05 -21.64 -7.00
C GLY A 37 8.65 -20.54 -6.13
N HIS A 38 8.08 -19.34 -6.16
CA HIS A 38 8.44 -18.25 -5.27
C HIS A 38 7.44 -18.11 -4.11
N GLU A 39 7.90 -17.69 -2.95
CA GLU A 39 7.03 -17.39 -1.81
C GLU A 39 6.46 -15.98 -1.99
N ILE A 40 5.16 -15.83 -1.78
CA ILE A 40 4.48 -14.54 -1.88
C ILE A 40 3.76 -14.17 -0.59
N ARG A 41 3.66 -12.86 -0.34
CA ARG A 41 2.69 -12.26 0.58
C ARG A 41 2.04 -11.07 -0.09
N THR A 42 0.73 -10.91 0.10
CA THR A 42 -0.05 -9.90 -0.60
C THR A 42 -0.87 -9.11 0.40
N PHE A 43 -0.84 -7.78 0.27
CA PHE A 43 -1.55 -6.84 1.12
C PHE A 43 -2.41 -5.89 0.29
N MET A 44 -3.55 -5.49 0.84
CA MET A 44 -4.38 -4.41 0.32
C MET A 44 -5.10 -3.67 1.45
N PRO A 45 -5.63 -2.44 1.21
CA PRO A 45 -6.50 -1.78 2.18
C PRO A 45 -7.83 -2.54 2.32
N LYS A 46 -8.38 -2.55 3.52
CA LYS A 46 -9.72 -3.07 3.77
C LYS A 46 -10.75 -1.96 3.54
N TYR A 47 -11.01 -1.61 2.31
CA TYR A 47 -12.02 -0.58 2.01
C TYR A 47 -13.40 -0.93 2.57
N GLY A 48 -14.15 0.09 3.00
CA GLY A 48 -15.48 -0.06 3.57
C GLY A 48 -16.50 -0.74 2.66
N SER A 49 -16.28 -0.70 1.34
CA SER A 49 -17.09 -1.39 0.34
C SER A 49 -16.90 -2.91 0.35
N ILE A 50 -15.82 -3.43 0.92
CA ILE A 50 -15.54 -4.86 0.97
C ILE A 50 -16.43 -5.54 2.00
N ASN A 51 -17.29 -6.44 1.53
CA ASN A 51 -18.15 -7.23 2.41
C ASN A 51 -17.35 -8.36 3.07
N GLU A 52 -17.09 -8.20 4.36
CA GLU A 52 -16.25 -9.12 5.13
C GLU A 52 -16.85 -10.53 5.21
N ARG A 53 -18.16 -10.62 5.45
CA ARG A 53 -18.85 -11.91 5.57
C ARG A 53 -18.84 -12.68 4.26
N ARG A 54 -19.15 -12.00 3.15
CA ARG A 54 -19.14 -12.62 1.81
C ARG A 54 -17.77 -13.13 1.41
N ASN A 55 -16.74 -12.37 1.75
CA ASN A 55 -15.35 -12.68 1.39
C ASN A 55 -14.60 -13.45 2.49
N GLN A 56 -15.28 -13.82 3.57
CA GLN A 56 -14.73 -14.60 4.67
C GLN A 56 -13.45 -13.97 5.28
N LEU A 57 -13.46 -12.65 5.50
CA LEU A 57 -12.38 -11.97 6.18
C LEU A 57 -12.40 -12.33 7.68
N HIS A 58 -11.24 -12.64 8.20
CA HIS A 58 -11.03 -12.93 9.62
C HIS A 58 -9.95 -12.04 10.19
N GLU A 59 -10.20 -11.47 11.37
CA GLU A 59 -9.19 -10.71 12.07
C GLU A 59 -8.06 -11.61 12.59
N VAL A 60 -6.84 -11.16 12.43
CA VAL A 60 -5.64 -11.81 12.97
C VAL A 60 -5.22 -11.08 14.24
N ILE A 61 -5.81 -11.46 15.38
CA ILE A 61 -5.66 -10.78 16.68
C ILE A 61 -4.18 -10.60 17.06
N ARG A 62 -3.34 -11.60 16.84
CA ARG A 62 -1.90 -11.53 17.16
C ARG A 62 -1.13 -10.47 16.37
N LEU A 63 -1.65 -10.04 15.20
CA LEU A 63 -1.05 -8.99 14.36
C LEU A 63 -1.70 -7.64 14.59
N SER A 64 -2.92 -7.61 15.11
CA SER A 64 -3.71 -6.40 15.38
C SER A 64 -3.28 -5.71 16.69
N GLY A 65 -3.83 -4.51 16.92
CA GLY A 65 -3.73 -3.78 18.20
C GLY A 65 -2.49 -2.89 18.35
N MET A 66 -1.66 -2.75 17.31
CA MET A 66 -0.62 -1.72 17.29
C MET A 66 -1.24 -0.37 16.95
N ASN A 67 -0.89 0.69 17.66
CA ASN A 67 -1.26 2.05 17.30
C ASN A 67 -0.22 2.66 16.36
N LEU A 68 -0.68 3.27 15.28
CA LEU A 68 0.13 4.11 14.40
C LEU A 68 -0.24 5.56 14.63
N ILE A 69 0.74 6.38 14.98
CA ILE A 69 0.53 7.82 15.17
C ILE A 69 0.66 8.49 13.80
N ILE A 70 -0.39 9.22 13.41
CA ILE A 70 -0.43 10.03 12.19
C ILE A 70 -0.98 11.39 12.60
N ASP A 71 -0.29 12.47 12.26
CA ASP A 71 -0.68 13.83 12.58
C ASP A 71 -1.12 14.00 14.06
N ASP A 72 -0.29 13.53 14.99
CA ASP A 72 -0.51 13.59 16.45
C ASP A 72 -1.71 12.80 16.98
N THR A 73 -2.34 11.96 16.18
CA THR A 73 -3.43 11.09 16.58
C THR A 73 -3.10 9.61 16.47
N ASP A 74 -3.62 8.81 17.43
CA ASP A 74 -3.44 7.37 17.48
C ASP A 74 -4.50 6.66 16.64
N HIS A 75 -4.05 5.77 15.76
CA HIS A 75 -4.92 4.95 14.92
C HIS A 75 -4.60 3.47 15.12
N PRO A 76 -5.55 2.68 15.68
CA PRO A 76 -5.32 1.25 15.87
C PRO A 76 -5.23 0.51 14.53
N LEU A 77 -4.17 -0.28 14.39
CA LEU A 77 -3.96 -1.16 13.24
C LEU A 77 -4.70 -2.47 13.45
N ILE A 78 -5.66 -2.75 12.58
CA ILE A 78 -6.38 -4.01 12.55
C ILE A 78 -5.95 -4.78 11.29
N ILE A 79 -5.61 -6.04 11.45
CA ILE A 79 -5.19 -6.92 10.36
C ILE A 79 -6.24 -8.00 10.16
N LYS A 80 -6.79 -8.05 8.96
CA LYS A 80 -7.68 -9.12 8.53
C LYS A 80 -7.05 -9.95 7.42
N VAL A 81 -7.54 -11.15 7.23
CA VAL A 81 -7.04 -12.06 6.20
C VAL A 81 -8.18 -12.80 5.54
N ALA A 82 -8.05 -13.02 4.25
CA ALA A 82 -8.91 -13.90 3.47
C ALA A 82 -8.10 -14.67 2.44
N SER A 83 -8.67 -15.76 1.93
CA SER A 83 -8.02 -16.61 0.95
C SER A 83 -8.76 -16.62 -0.37
N ILE A 84 -8.02 -16.44 -1.46
CA ILE A 84 -8.50 -16.73 -2.82
C ILE A 84 -8.19 -18.20 -3.10
N GLN A 85 -9.17 -19.07 -2.82
CA GLN A 85 -8.95 -20.52 -2.84
C GLN A 85 -8.49 -21.03 -4.22
N SER A 86 -9.07 -20.52 -5.31
CA SER A 86 -8.72 -20.91 -6.68
C SER A 86 -7.25 -20.60 -7.03
N ALA A 87 -6.64 -19.62 -6.35
CA ALA A 87 -5.23 -19.23 -6.52
C ALA A 87 -4.32 -19.75 -5.43
N ARG A 88 -4.85 -20.38 -4.39
CA ARG A 88 -4.11 -20.73 -3.16
C ARG A 88 -3.35 -19.53 -2.59
N MET A 89 -3.95 -18.36 -2.71
CA MET A 89 -3.34 -17.09 -2.34
C MET A 89 -4.06 -16.51 -1.13
N GLN A 90 -3.29 -16.13 -0.11
CA GLN A 90 -3.80 -15.43 1.06
C GLN A 90 -3.55 -13.93 0.89
N VAL A 91 -4.55 -13.11 1.23
CA VAL A 91 -4.47 -11.64 1.20
C VAL A 91 -4.65 -11.11 2.61
N TYR A 92 -3.72 -10.26 3.02
CA TYR A 92 -3.79 -9.48 4.25
C TYR A 92 -4.41 -8.13 3.98
N PHE A 93 -5.33 -7.71 4.84
CA PHE A 93 -6.03 -6.44 4.76
C PHE A 93 -5.58 -5.54 5.90
N ILE A 94 -5.16 -4.34 5.55
CA ILE A 94 -4.89 -3.26 6.51
C ILE A 94 -6.20 -2.53 6.76
N ASP A 95 -6.65 -2.54 8.00
CA ASP A 95 -7.94 -1.99 8.41
C ASP A 95 -7.79 -1.00 9.57
N ASN A 96 -8.66 -0.02 9.59
CA ASN A 96 -8.82 0.95 10.66
C ASN A 96 -10.22 1.59 10.54
N ASP A 97 -10.87 1.81 11.66
CA ASP A 97 -12.24 2.33 11.69
C ASP A 97 -12.35 3.74 11.14
N ASP A 98 -11.34 4.58 11.34
CA ASP A 98 -11.36 5.99 10.89
C ASP A 98 -11.12 6.09 9.38
N TYR A 99 -10.17 5.30 8.83
CA TYR A 99 -9.71 5.44 7.45
C TYR A 99 -10.40 4.53 6.44
N PHE A 100 -10.82 3.33 6.85
CA PHE A 100 -11.28 2.29 5.93
C PHE A 100 -12.71 1.79 6.20
N GLN A 101 -13.41 2.36 7.17
CA GLN A 101 -14.82 2.04 7.36
C GLN A 101 -15.72 2.67 6.30
N ARG A 102 -16.94 2.12 6.23
CA ARG A 102 -17.98 2.62 5.36
C ARG A 102 -18.39 4.03 5.83
N ASN A 103 -18.26 5.01 4.93
CA ASN A 103 -18.64 6.37 5.24
C ASN A 103 -20.14 6.52 5.52
N ALA A 104 -20.46 7.15 6.64
CA ALA A 104 -21.80 7.66 6.94
C ALA A 104 -22.23 8.77 5.95
N ASP A 105 -21.30 9.44 5.31
CA ASP A 105 -21.48 10.56 4.38
C ASP A 105 -21.65 10.16 2.92
N GLY A 106 -21.60 8.87 2.60
CA GLY A 106 -21.96 8.34 1.27
C GLY A 106 -20.91 8.53 0.17
N VAL A 107 -19.68 8.97 0.48
CA VAL A 107 -18.59 8.98 -0.49
C VAL A 107 -18.24 7.54 -0.89
N VAL A 108 -18.49 7.21 -2.15
CA VAL A 108 -18.27 5.85 -2.69
C VAL A 108 -16.96 5.74 -3.43
N ASP A 109 -16.46 6.84 -3.99
CA ASP A 109 -15.20 6.88 -4.75
C ASP A 109 -14.01 7.09 -3.80
N GLU A 110 -13.23 6.04 -3.62
CA GLU A 110 -12.06 6.03 -2.75
C GLU A 110 -11.00 7.07 -3.18
N ASP A 111 -10.93 7.39 -4.47
CA ASP A 111 -9.98 8.39 -5.00
C ASP A 111 -10.39 9.83 -4.67
N MET A 112 -11.64 10.05 -4.28
CA MET A 112 -12.17 11.38 -3.92
C MET A 112 -12.13 11.67 -2.41
N ARG A 113 -11.67 10.74 -1.59
CA ARG A 113 -11.65 10.96 -0.15
C ARG A 113 -10.69 12.07 0.26
N PRO A 114 -11.11 12.98 1.14
CA PRO A 114 -10.27 14.11 1.56
C PRO A 114 -9.09 13.71 2.44
N ASP A 115 -9.15 12.53 3.07
CA ASP A 115 -8.15 11.96 3.97
C ASP A 115 -7.20 10.97 3.28
N ASN A 116 -7.12 10.98 1.96
CA ASN A 116 -6.28 10.05 1.20
C ASN A 116 -4.77 10.20 1.46
N ASP A 117 -4.33 11.36 1.91
CA ASP A 117 -2.97 11.60 2.39
C ASP A 117 -2.65 10.72 3.63
N GLU A 118 -3.47 10.79 4.66
CA GLU A 118 -3.30 10.00 5.88
C GLU A 118 -3.56 8.50 5.65
N ARG A 119 -4.55 8.17 4.81
CA ARG A 119 -4.85 6.79 4.42
C ARG A 119 -3.66 6.11 3.74
N SER A 120 -2.95 6.84 2.87
CA SER A 120 -1.75 6.30 2.21
C SER A 120 -0.59 6.07 3.20
N ILE A 121 -0.40 6.98 4.14
CA ILE A 121 0.59 6.83 5.23
C ILE A 121 0.24 5.63 6.10
N PHE A 122 -1.01 5.56 6.57
CA PHE A 122 -1.48 4.48 7.44
C PHE A 122 -1.34 3.12 6.76
N PHE A 123 -1.77 3.02 5.52
CA PHE A 123 -1.70 1.77 4.76
C PHE A 123 -0.27 1.26 4.63
N VAL A 124 0.63 2.08 4.14
CA VAL A 124 2.02 1.67 3.92
C VAL A 124 2.71 1.32 5.23
N ARG A 125 2.59 2.16 6.26
CA ARG A 125 3.15 1.87 7.59
C ARG A 125 2.55 0.60 8.20
N GLY A 126 1.24 0.41 8.05
CA GLY A 126 0.55 -0.80 8.50
C GLY A 126 1.09 -2.07 7.86
N VAL A 127 1.38 -2.04 6.55
CA VAL A 127 2.04 -3.16 5.85
C VAL A 127 3.42 -3.42 6.43
N MET A 128 4.26 -2.38 6.58
CA MET A 128 5.63 -2.52 7.07
C MET A 128 5.66 -3.11 8.49
N GLU A 129 4.87 -2.58 9.40
CA GLU A 129 4.81 -3.08 10.77
C GLU A 129 4.26 -4.51 10.85
N THR A 130 3.32 -4.86 9.99
CA THR A 130 2.80 -6.23 9.92
C THR A 130 3.86 -7.21 9.42
N VAL A 131 4.60 -6.86 8.39
CA VAL A 131 5.70 -7.70 7.87
C VAL A 131 6.79 -7.90 8.91
N LYS A 132 7.14 -6.85 9.68
CA LYS A 132 8.06 -6.97 10.83
C LYS A 132 7.54 -7.98 11.88
N LYS A 133 6.26 -7.88 12.26
CA LYS A 133 5.63 -8.84 13.20
C LYS A 133 5.61 -10.27 12.66
N LEU A 134 5.44 -10.44 11.36
CA LEU A 134 5.50 -11.75 10.71
C LEU A 134 6.91 -12.34 10.69
N ARG A 135 7.95 -11.55 10.98
CA ARG A 135 9.37 -11.93 10.89
C ARG A 135 9.70 -12.56 9.54
N TRP A 136 9.17 -11.96 8.49
CA TRP A 136 9.33 -12.41 7.12
C TRP A 136 10.14 -11.40 6.32
N THR A 137 11.20 -11.86 5.67
CA THR A 137 12.16 -11.01 4.97
C THR A 137 11.92 -11.08 3.47
N PRO A 138 11.33 -10.05 2.84
CA PRO A 138 11.15 -10.02 1.39
C PRO A 138 12.48 -9.76 0.67
N ASP A 139 12.68 -10.43 -0.48
CA ASP A 139 13.73 -10.09 -1.44
C ASP A 139 13.26 -8.94 -2.37
N ILE A 140 11.97 -8.93 -2.71
CA ILE A 140 11.35 -7.94 -3.59
C ILE A 140 10.07 -7.43 -2.94
N ILE A 141 9.87 -6.11 -3.02
CA ILE A 141 8.63 -5.43 -2.64
C ILE A 141 8.07 -4.80 -3.92
N HIS A 142 6.90 -5.25 -4.35
CA HIS A 142 6.26 -4.78 -5.57
C HIS A 142 4.98 -4.01 -5.24
N CYS A 143 4.98 -2.73 -5.56
CA CYS A 143 3.93 -1.77 -5.24
C CYS A 143 3.06 -1.48 -6.45
N HIS A 144 1.73 -1.49 -6.26
CA HIS A 144 0.73 -1.29 -7.31
C HIS A 144 -0.31 -0.25 -6.90
N GLY A 145 -0.34 0.86 -7.61
CA GLY A 145 -1.29 1.94 -7.43
C GLY A 145 -0.81 3.05 -6.49
N TRP A 146 -1.44 4.23 -6.60
CA TRP A 146 -0.99 5.47 -5.94
C TRP A 146 -0.96 5.38 -4.40
N ILE A 147 -1.87 4.62 -3.77
CA ILE A 147 -1.90 4.49 -2.30
C ILE A 147 -0.65 3.80 -1.74
N THR A 148 0.10 3.12 -2.59
CA THR A 148 1.35 2.42 -2.24
C THR A 148 2.60 3.28 -2.48
N ALA A 149 2.45 4.48 -3.03
CA ALA A 149 3.56 5.29 -3.55
C ALA A 149 4.58 5.75 -2.50
N LEU A 150 4.20 5.78 -1.21
CA LEU A 150 5.12 6.10 -0.11
C LEU A 150 6.05 4.93 0.26
N THR A 151 5.76 3.72 -0.20
CA THR A 151 6.54 2.53 0.17
C THR A 151 8.04 2.68 -0.17
N PRO A 152 8.43 3.10 -1.37
CA PRO A 152 9.85 3.23 -1.70
C PRO A 152 10.60 4.19 -0.76
N LEU A 153 10.03 5.37 -0.49
CA LEU A 153 10.61 6.33 0.44
C LEU A 153 10.78 5.72 1.84
N TYR A 154 9.73 5.12 2.39
CA TYR A 154 9.77 4.54 3.73
C TYR A 154 10.77 3.40 3.84
N ILE A 155 10.85 2.52 2.86
CA ILE A 155 11.82 1.41 2.85
C ILE A 155 13.26 1.95 2.84
N LYS A 156 13.54 2.99 2.04
CA LYS A 156 14.90 3.53 1.91
C LYS A 156 15.33 4.39 3.09
N LYS A 157 14.40 4.99 3.82
CA LYS A 157 14.71 6.00 4.86
C LYS A 157 14.33 5.57 6.27
N SER A 158 13.13 5.05 6.48
CA SER A 158 12.60 4.77 7.83
C SER A 158 12.64 3.29 8.19
N TYR A 159 12.56 2.40 7.22
CA TYR A 159 12.59 0.95 7.39
C TYR A 159 13.83 0.33 6.73
N ALA A 160 14.96 1.04 6.77
CA ALA A 160 16.21 0.63 6.10
C ALA A 160 16.92 -0.55 6.78
N GLU A 161 16.33 -1.13 7.83
CA GLU A 161 16.86 -2.27 8.57
C GLU A 161 16.06 -3.54 8.33
N ASP A 162 16.43 -4.63 9.02
CA ASP A 162 15.71 -5.89 8.90
C ASP A 162 14.22 -5.72 9.31
N PRO A 163 13.29 -6.32 8.58
CA PRO A 163 13.51 -7.33 7.53
C PRO A 163 13.68 -6.77 6.11
N PHE A 164 13.80 -5.45 5.91
CA PHE A 164 13.72 -4.79 4.59
C PHE A 164 15.06 -4.36 4.01
N ARG A 165 16.16 -4.44 4.78
CA ARG A 165 17.49 -3.92 4.42
C ARG A 165 17.93 -4.22 2.99
N ASP A 166 17.78 -5.47 2.56
CA ASP A 166 18.26 -5.93 1.27
C ASP A 166 17.16 -6.00 0.19
N ALA A 167 15.92 -5.63 0.55
CA ALA A 167 14.79 -5.70 -0.36
C ALA A 167 14.91 -4.71 -1.51
N LYS A 168 14.58 -5.17 -2.73
CA LYS A 168 14.42 -4.32 -3.90
C LYS A 168 12.99 -3.88 -4.04
N VAL A 169 12.78 -2.59 -4.24
CA VAL A 169 11.44 -2.00 -4.38
C VAL A 169 11.15 -1.72 -5.84
N ILE A 170 10.06 -2.30 -6.34
CA ILE A 170 9.52 -2.07 -7.68
C ILE A 170 8.22 -1.31 -7.56
N TYR A 171 8.06 -0.24 -8.32
CA TYR A 171 6.84 0.54 -8.40
C TYR A 171 6.20 0.39 -9.78
N SER A 172 4.97 -0.12 -9.81
CA SER A 172 4.16 -0.18 -11.02
C SER A 172 3.31 1.07 -11.15
N LEU A 173 3.55 1.82 -12.20
CA LEU A 173 2.89 3.07 -12.53
C LEU A 173 1.65 2.80 -13.41
N TYR A 174 0.49 3.22 -12.93
CA TYR A 174 -0.79 3.09 -13.60
C TYR A 174 -1.34 4.47 -14.00
N ASP A 175 -2.19 4.49 -15.02
CA ASP A 175 -2.97 5.68 -15.37
C ASP A 175 -4.16 5.83 -14.40
N ASN A 176 -3.83 6.05 -13.14
CA ASN A 176 -4.80 6.33 -12.08
C ASN A 176 -4.20 7.28 -11.05
N GLY A 177 -5.06 7.90 -10.25
CA GLY A 177 -4.63 8.79 -9.18
C GLY A 177 -5.80 9.23 -8.33
N PHE A 178 -5.49 9.76 -7.16
CA PHE A 178 -6.50 10.40 -6.33
C PHE A 178 -6.97 11.70 -7.00
N LYS A 179 -8.25 12.04 -6.75
CA LYS A 179 -8.92 13.18 -7.39
C LYS A 179 -8.99 14.41 -6.49
N THR A 180 -8.98 14.19 -5.18
CA THR A 180 -8.92 15.26 -4.18
C THR A 180 -7.46 15.49 -3.80
N PRO A 181 -6.89 16.69 -4.01
CA PRO A 181 -5.52 16.99 -3.61
C PRO A 181 -5.28 16.68 -2.13
N PHE A 182 -4.07 16.25 -1.81
CA PHE A 182 -3.68 15.98 -0.43
C PHE A 182 -3.63 17.25 0.41
N ASP A 183 -3.79 17.09 1.71
CA ASP A 183 -3.68 18.17 2.67
C ASP A 183 -2.35 18.92 2.50
N PRO A 184 -2.32 20.26 2.53
CA PRO A 184 -1.09 21.04 2.44
C PRO A 184 -0.05 20.72 3.54
N ASN A 185 -0.46 20.10 4.65
CA ASN A 185 0.45 19.62 5.69
C ASN A 185 1.01 18.22 5.42
N PHE A 186 0.74 17.62 4.28
CA PHE A 186 1.16 16.26 3.95
C PHE A 186 2.67 16.03 4.15
N ALA A 187 3.50 17.00 3.76
CA ALA A 187 4.95 16.92 3.98
C ALA A 187 5.34 16.73 5.45
N ALA A 188 4.59 17.31 6.39
CA ALA A 188 4.80 17.10 7.81
C ALA A 188 4.25 15.75 8.30
N LYS A 189 3.06 15.38 7.82
CA LYS A 189 2.38 14.12 8.22
C LYS A 189 3.15 12.87 7.80
N LEU A 190 3.77 12.87 6.61
CA LEU A 190 4.50 11.70 6.10
C LEU A 190 5.85 11.47 6.79
N LYS A 191 6.38 12.47 7.51
CA LYS A 191 7.69 12.35 8.17
C LYS A 191 7.67 11.24 9.21
N LEU A 192 8.72 10.46 9.17
CA LEU A 192 9.02 9.39 10.11
C LEU A 192 10.54 9.45 10.38
N GLU A 193 10.99 8.82 11.46
CA GLU A 193 12.41 8.72 11.76
C GLU A 193 13.19 8.24 10.52
N GLY A 194 14.29 8.94 10.22
CA GLY A 194 15.13 8.69 9.05
C GLY A 194 14.82 9.56 7.83
N ILE A 195 13.64 10.20 7.75
CA ILE A 195 13.28 11.09 6.64
C ILE A 195 13.69 12.53 6.96
N GLN A 196 14.49 13.14 6.08
CA GLN A 196 14.90 14.53 6.14
C GLN A 196 14.06 15.39 5.20
N ASP A 197 14.02 16.72 5.41
CA ASP A 197 13.32 17.65 4.51
C ASP A 197 13.83 17.59 3.07
N THR A 198 15.11 17.31 2.89
CA THR A 198 15.74 17.12 1.57
C THR A 198 15.34 15.85 0.84
N ASP A 199 14.70 14.91 1.53
CA ASP A 199 14.22 13.65 0.92
C ASP A 199 12.87 13.79 0.23
N ILE A 200 12.19 14.91 0.50
CA ILE A 200 10.82 15.17 0.02
C ILE A 200 10.88 16.35 -0.96
N PRO A 201 10.37 16.20 -2.21
CA PRO A 201 10.47 17.24 -3.23
C PRO A 201 9.42 18.34 -3.11
N PHE A 202 8.68 18.41 -2.02
CA PHE A 202 7.64 19.39 -1.74
C PHE A 202 7.68 19.87 -0.30
N ALA A 203 7.25 21.10 -0.05
CA ALA A 203 7.23 21.71 1.28
C ALA A 203 5.86 21.65 1.94
N VAL A 204 5.82 21.95 3.24
CA VAL A 204 4.56 22.22 3.94
C VAL A 204 3.89 23.44 3.31
N GLY A 205 2.60 23.32 3.03
CA GLY A 205 1.81 24.34 2.36
C GLY A 205 1.62 24.09 0.85
N GLU A 206 2.34 23.12 0.27
CA GLU A 206 2.16 22.73 -1.12
C GLU A 206 1.07 21.66 -1.27
N SER A 207 0.23 21.82 -2.27
CA SER A 207 -0.76 20.82 -2.64
C SER A 207 -0.11 19.74 -3.49
N ILE A 208 -0.34 18.48 -3.12
CA ILE A 208 0.24 17.32 -3.79
C ILE A 208 -0.80 16.67 -4.68
N ASP A 209 -0.44 16.53 -5.94
CA ASP A 209 -1.21 15.78 -6.94
C ASP A 209 -0.60 14.38 -7.21
N PRO A 210 -1.28 13.53 -7.99
CA PRO A 210 -0.77 12.20 -8.30
C PRO A 210 0.59 12.20 -9.03
N VAL A 211 0.89 13.21 -9.84
CA VAL A 211 2.17 13.30 -10.58
C VAL A 211 3.32 13.50 -9.62
N VAL A 212 3.18 14.43 -8.67
CA VAL A 212 4.20 14.68 -7.63
C VAL A 212 4.42 13.44 -6.77
N LEU A 213 3.34 12.76 -6.36
CA LEU A 213 3.43 11.54 -5.56
C LEU A 213 4.12 10.40 -6.34
N ASN A 214 3.79 10.22 -7.62
CA ASN A 214 4.43 9.22 -8.47
C ASN A 214 5.93 9.52 -8.68
N LYS A 215 6.31 10.78 -8.88
CA LYS A 215 7.73 11.19 -8.98
C LYS A 215 8.51 10.82 -7.71
N LEU A 216 7.92 11.03 -6.53
CA LEU A 216 8.52 10.60 -5.26
C LEU A 216 8.72 9.07 -5.21
N ALA A 217 7.70 8.30 -5.60
CA ALA A 217 7.80 6.85 -5.64
C ALA A 217 8.89 6.35 -6.60
N ILE A 218 8.96 6.94 -7.80
CA ILE A 218 9.98 6.62 -8.82
C ILE A 218 11.38 6.91 -8.29
N GLN A 219 11.57 8.05 -7.63
CA GLN A 219 12.88 8.49 -7.11
C GLN A 219 13.50 7.47 -6.17
N TYR A 220 12.70 6.81 -5.33
CA TYR A 220 13.19 5.88 -4.31
C TYR A 220 13.05 4.40 -4.72
N SER A 221 12.50 4.10 -5.88
CA SER A 221 12.37 2.73 -6.37
C SER A 221 13.66 2.20 -6.99
N ASP A 222 13.92 0.91 -6.83
CA ASP A 222 15.01 0.21 -7.53
C ASP A 222 14.63 -0.13 -8.98
N GLY A 223 13.34 -0.19 -9.28
CA GLY A 223 12.80 -0.41 -10.62
C GLY A 223 11.39 0.14 -10.77
N VAL A 224 11.04 0.54 -11.98
CA VAL A 224 9.71 1.06 -12.32
C VAL A 224 9.15 0.28 -13.50
N ILE A 225 7.88 -0.08 -13.42
CA ILE A 225 7.15 -0.75 -14.48
C ILE A 225 6.04 0.17 -14.96
N GLN A 226 6.00 0.47 -16.24
CA GLN A 226 4.84 1.09 -16.86
C GLN A 226 3.75 0.02 -16.99
N ALA A 227 2.73 0.08 -16.15
CA ALA A 227 1.67 -0.91 -16.08
C ALA A 227 0.48 -0.58 -16.99
N SER A 228 0.16 0.69 -17.18
CA SER A 228 -0.85 1.17 -18.13
C SER A 228 -0.21 1.62 -19.44
N ARG A 229 -0.97 1.53 -20.55
CA ARG A 229 -0.49 1.94 -21.88
C ARG A 229 -0.29 3.46 -21.96
N ASP A 230 -1.29 4.18 -21.50
CA ASP A 230 -1.35 5.63 -21.56
C ASP A 230 -1.07 6.17 -20.16
N ILE A 231 0.13 6.66 -19.95
CA ILE A 231 0.54 7.31 -18.70
C ILE A 231 0.92 8.74 -19.04
N ASN A 232 0.59 9.68 -18.15
CA ASN A 232 1.03 11.05 -18.26
C ASN A 232 2.56 11.08 -18.45
N SER A 233 3.02 11.80 -19.47
CA SER A 233 4.44 11.89 -19.84
C SER A 233 5.24 12.88 -18.98
N GLU A 234 4.59 13.61 -18.05
CA GLU A 234 5.24 14.54 -17.12
C GLU A 234 5.92 13.79 -15.97
#